data_2425c4302ea263208b73007abadb70c2
#
_entry.id   2425c4302ea263208b73007abadb70c2
#
_cell.length_a   1.000
_cell.length_b   1.000
_cell.length_c   1.000
_cell.angle_alpha   90.00
_cell.angle_beta   90.00
_cell.angle_gamma   90.00
#
_symmetry.space_group_name_H-M   'P 1'
#
loop_
_entity.id
_entity.type
_entity.pdbx_description
1 polymer ?
#
loop_
_entity_poly.entity_id
_entity_poly.type
_entity_poly.pdbx_seq_one_letter_code
_entity_poly.pdbx_strand_id
1 'polypeptide(L)'
;MDLEARAHSEHPEALRLWLRLLTCTQLIEKQVRNELRSQFATTLPRFDLMSQLERSPDGLKMNELSRRMMVTGGNVTGITDQLVTEGLVERINVEGDRRAWRVRLTPRGRKLFHEMAQQHEDWIVEAFAGLSGKEISQLHKLLGKVKEHSHNQLMAETE
;
A
#
# COMPACT_ATOMS: atom_id res chain seq x y z
N MET A 1 -18.85 -15.40 6.29
CA MET A 1 -19.58 -14.88 7.45
C MET A 1 -19.68 -13.37 7.27
N ASP A 2 -20.90 -12.86 7.22
CA ASP A 2 -21.13 -11.43 7.04
C ASP A 2 -20.89 -10.70 8.38
N LEU A 3 -19.82 -9.94 8.45
CA LEU A 3 -19.46 -9.17 9.66
C LEU A 3 -20.49 -8.10 9.99
N GLU A 4 -21.21 -7.60 9.01
CA GLU A 4 -22.25 -6.57 9.19
C GLU A 4 -23.45 -7.08 9.99
N ALA A 5 -23.75 -8.38 9.95
CA ALA A 5 -24.83 -8.99 10.70
C ALA A 5 -24.62 -8.99 12.23
N ARG A 6 -23.41 -8.68 12.69
CA ARG A 6 -23.06 -8.65 14.13
C ARG A 6 -23.17 -7.27 14.78
N ALA A 7 -23.56 -6.24 14.03
CA ALA A 7 -23.64 -4.88 14.56
C ALA A 7 -24.90 -4.69 15.44
N HIS A 8 -24.71 -4.79 16.74
CA HIS A 8 -25.69 -4.47 17.76
C HIS A 8 -25.19 -3.28 18.59
N SER A 9 -25.38 -2.06 18.12
CA SER A 9 -24.96 -0.86 18.85
C SER A 9 -25.94 0.29 18.62
N GLU A 10 -25.81 1.37 19.42
CA GLU A 10 -26.56 2.61 19.24
C GLU A 10 -26.26 3.33 17.90
N HIS A 11 -25.13 2.99 17.27
CA HIS A 11 -24.72 3.51 15.94
C HIS A 11 -24.52 2.38 14.92
N PRO A 12 -25.56 1.59 14.63
CA PRO A 12 -25.41 0.41 13.77
C PRO A 12 -24.97 0.77 12.34
N GLU A 13 -25.40 1.92 11.82
CA GLU A 13 -25.06 2.33 10.44
C GLU A 13 -23.58 2.61 10.27
N ALA A 14 -22.95 3.35 11.19
CA ALA A 14 -21.52 3.65 11.15
C ALA A 14 -20.68 2.38 11.30
N LEU A 15 -21.07 1.49 12.22
CA LEU A 15 -20.39 0.21 12.41
C LEU A 15 -20.53 -0.70 11.16
N ARG A 16 -21.70 -0.77 10.58
CA ARG A 16 -21.95 -1.55 9.34
C ARG A 16 -21.14 -0.99 8.18
N LEU A 17 -21.07 0.33 8.04
CA LEU A 17 -20.23 0.99 7.03
C LEU A 17 -18.76 0.62 7.21
N TRP A 18 -18.25 0.71 8.43
CA TRP A 18 -16.86 0.31 8.75
C TRP A 18 -16.58 -1.14 8.38
N LEU A 19 -17.44 -2.06 8.78
CA LEU A 19 -17.28 -3.48 8.47
C LEU A 19 -17.33 -3.77 6.96
N ARG A 20 -18.18 -3.06 6.23
CA ARG A 20 -18.23 -3.15 4.76
C ARG A 20 -16.94 -2.64 4.12
N LEU A 21 -16.46 -1.48 4.56
CA LEU A 21 -15.21 -0.92 4.08
C LEU A 21 -14.03 -1.86 4.33
N LEU A 22 -13.94 -2.42 5.53
CA LEU A 22 -12.93 -3.40 5.90
C LEU A 22 -13.00 -4.65 5.03
N THR A 23 -14.20 -5.19 4.81
CA THR A 23 -14.42 -6.37 3.98
C THR A 23 -14.02 -6.10 2.53
N CYS A 24 -14.43 -4.96 1.96
CA CYS A 24 -14.04 -4.58 0.60
C CYS A 24 -12.51 -4.47 0.47
N THR A 25 -11.85 -3.83 1.43
CA THR A 25 -10.39 -3.70 1.45
C THR A 25 -9.72 -5.07 1.46
N GLN A 26 -10.17 -5.99 2.32
CA GLN A 26 -9.62 -7.34 2.41
C GLN A 26 -9.81 -8.16 1.12
N LEU A 27 -10.98 -8.03 0.48
CA LEU A 27 -11.26 -8.73 -0.78
C LEU A 27 -10.37 -8.21 -1.92
N ILE A 28 -10.21 -6.90 -2.04
CA ILE A 28 -9.35 -6.28 -3.05
C ILE A 28 -7.88 -6.66 -2.80
N GLU A 29 -7.40 -6.55 -1.56
CA GLU A 29 -6.04 -6.97 -1.22
C GLU A 29 -5.79 -8.44 -1.53
N LYS A 30 -6.72 -9.32 -1.22
CA LYS A 30 -6.60 -10.76 -1.53
C LYS A 30 -6.45 -10.99 -3.03
N GLN A 31 -7.26 -10.31 -3.84
CA GLN A 31 -7.16 -10.38 -5.30
C GLN A 31 -5.79 -9.90 -5.78
N VAL A 32 -5.35 -8.73 -5.34
CA VAL A 32 -4.04 -8.16 -5.71
C VAL A 32 -2.90 -9.12 -5.31
N ARG A 33 -2.94 -9.69 -4.11
CA ARG A 33 -1.93 -10.67 -3.66
C ARG A 33 -1.88 -11.90 -4.56
N ASN A 34 -3.03 -12.41 -4.98
CA ASN A 34 -3.11 -13.57 -5.86
C ASN A 34 -2.54 -13.26 -7.24
N GLU A 35 -2.86 -12.09 -7.81
CA GLU A 35 -2.36 -11.65 -9.10
C GLU A 35 -0.84 -11.39 -9.07
N LEU A 36 -0.34 -10.71 -8.04
CA LEU A 36 1.10 -10.51 -7.87
C LEU A 36 1.86 -11.83 -7.79
N ARG A 37 1.30 -12.80 -7.08
CA ARG A 37 1.92 -14.13 -6.96
C ARG A 37 1.90 -14.89 -8.27
N SER A 38 0.77 -14.90 -8.97
CA SER A 38 0.59 -15.70 -10.19
C SER A 38 1.33 -15.11 -11.38
N GLN A 39 1.33 -13.78 -11.54
CA GLN A 39 1.90 -13.13 -12.71
C GLN A 39 3.37 -12.70 -12.54
N PHE A 40 3.78 -12.37 -11.32
CA PHE A 40 5.11 -11.82 -11.03
C PHE A 40 5.91 -12.61 -9.99
N ALA A 41 5.37 -13.69 -9.44
CA ALA A 41 6.01 -14.47 -8.38
C ALA A 41 6.49 -13.61 -7.20
N THR A 42 5.74 -12.58 -6.84
CA THR A 42 6.08 -11.60 -5.79
C THR A 42 4.96 -11.47 -4.76
N THR A 43 5.18 -10.65 -3.75
CA THR A 43 4.24 -10.39 -2.65
C THR A 43 3.82 -8.93 -2.62
N LEU A 44 2.68 -8.64 -2.00
CA LEU A 44 2.19 -7.28 -1.83
C LEU A 44 3.17 -6.40 -1.00
N PRO A 45 3.79 -6.87 0.10
CA PRO A 45 4.81 -6.07 0.79
C PRO A 45 6.01 -5.70 -0.07
N ARG A 46 6.48 -6.60 -0.93
CA ARG A 46 7.57 -6.32 -1.88
C ARG A 46 7.15 -5.26 -2.91
N PHE A 47 5.96 -5.40 -3.47
CA PHE A 47 5.40 -4.42 -4.39
C PHE A 47 5.23 -3.04 -3.73
N ASP A 48 4.71 -2.99 -2.49
CA ASP A 48 4.55 -1.74 -1.75
C ASP A 48 5.90 -1.05 -1.48
N LEU A 49 6.92 -1.82 -1.07
CA LEU A 49 8.27 -1.29 -0.87
C LEU A 49 8.82 -0.68 -2.16
N MET A 50 8.72 -1.38 -3.29
CA MET A 50 9.16 -0.87 -4.58
C MET A 50 8.38 0.38 -5.01
N SER A 51 7.08 0.44 -4.72
CA SER A 51 6.23 1.61 -4.95
C SER A 51 6.71 2.85 -4.17
N GLN A 52 7.12 2.68 -2.93
CA GLN A 52 7.67 3.79 -2.14
C GLN A 52 9.01 4.28 -2.71
N LEU A 53 9.86 3.38 -3.16
CA LEU A 53 11.16 3.72 -3.75
C LEU A 53 11.04 4.37 -5.12
N GLU A 54 10.03 3.99 -5.90
CA GLU A 54 9.78 4.61 -7.22
C GLU A 54 9.52 6.11 -7.12
N ARG A 55 8.82 6.54 -6.07
CA ARG A 55 8.54 7.95 -5.78
C ARG A 55 9.73 8.73 -5.25
N SER A 56 10.83 8.06 -4.95
CA SER A 56 12.04 8.66 -4.37
C SER A 56 13.28 8.19 -5.13
N PRO A 57 13.54 8.74 -6.33
CA PRO A 57 14.64 8.30 -7.20
C PRO A 57 16.02 8.38 -6.53
N ASP A 58 16.20 9.33 -5.62
CA ASP A 58 17.43 9.50 -4.84
C ASP A 58 17.55 8.52 -3.66
N GLY A 59 16.55 7.70 -3.48
CA GLY A 59 16.48 6.70 -2.42
C GLY A 59 15.89 7.21 -1.11
N LEU A 60 15.55 6.25 -0.25
CA LEU A 60 15.02 6.47 1.09
C LEU A 60 15.91 5.81 2.14
N LYS A 61 16.01 6.43 3.30
CA LYS A 61 16.59 5.77 4.49
C LYS A 61 15.63 4.67 4.97
N MET A 62 16.19 3.63 5.61
CA MET A 62 15.39 2.49 6.07
C MET A 62 14.26 2.88 7.03
N ASN A 63 14.50 3.86 7.93
CA ASN A 63 13.47 4.35 8.85
C ASN A 63 12.35 5.13 8.12
N GLU A 64 12.68 5.87 7.07
CA GLU A 64 11.69 6.56 6.25
C GLU A 64 10.85 5.54 5.46
N LEU A 65 11.49 4.54 4.90
CA LEU A 65 10.83 3.47 4.15
C LEU A 65 9.85 2.70 5.05
N SER A 66 10.26 2.33 6.26
CA SER A 66 9.39 1.65 7.24
C SER A 66 8.15 2.46 7.60
N ARG A 67 8.29 3.78 7.73
CA ARG A 67 7.14 4.66 8.03
C ARG A 67 6.18 4.83 6.84
N ARG A 68 6.68 4.73 5.61
CA ARG A 68 5.87 4.91 4.39
C ARG A 68 5.19 3.64 3.93
N MET A 69 5.62 2.48 4.41
CA MET A 69 5.00 1.20 4.06
C MET A 69 3.55 1.16 4.50
N MET A 70 2.64 0.97 3.57
CA MET A 70 1.21 0.89 3.83
C MET A 70 0.77 -0.51 4.24
N VAL A 71 1.53 -1.52 3.84
CA VAL A 71 1.26 -2.92 4.15
C VAL A 71 2.09 -3.33 5.35
N THR A 72 1.41 -3.58 6.47
CA THR A 72 2.03 -4.10 7.70
C THR A 72 2.24 -5.61 7.61
N GLY A 73 3.19 -6.15 8.38
CA GLY A 73 3.45 -7.58 8.51
C GLY A 73 4.63 -8.08 7.70
N GLY A 74 5.41 -7.18 7.10
CA GLY A 74 6.70 -7.52 6.48
C GLY A 74 7.86 -7.01 7.33
N ASN A 75 8.91 -7.82 7.47
CA ASN A 75 10.21 -7.35 7.88
C ASN A 75 10.80 -6.51 6.75
N VAL A 76 10.74 -5.18 6.86
CA VAL A 76 11.21 -4.25 5.82
C VAL A 76 12.68 -4.49 5.48
N THR A 77 13.52 -4.76 6.49
CA THR A 77 14.93 -5.12 6.30
C THR A 77 15.08 -6.41 5.50
N GLY A 78 14.36 -7.46 5.88
CA GLY A 78 14.40 -8.75 5.18
C GLY A 78 13.89 -8.66 3.74
N ILE A 79 12.82 -7.91 3.51
CA ILE A 79 12.29 -7.65 2.16
C ILE A 79 13.33 -6.90 1.32
N THR A 80 13.95 -5.86 1.89
CA THR A 80 15.01 -5.09 1.22
C THR A 80 16.18 -5.99 0.84
N ASP A 81 16.64 -6.85 1.76
CA ASP A 81 17.72 -7.80 1.50
C ASP A 81 17.42 -8.76 0.34
N GLN A 82 16.19 -9.27 0.28
CA GLN A 82 15.75 -10.11 -0.84
C GLN A 82 15.81 -9.34 -2.18
N LEU A 83 15.28 -8.12 -2.20
CA LEU A 83 15.26 -7.30 -3.42
C LEU A 83 16.67 -6.86 -3.85
N VAL A 84 17.57 -6.64 -2.91
CA VAL A 84 19.00 -6.39 -3.19
C VAL A 84 19.64 -7.62 -3.82
N THR A 85 19.42 -8.80 -3.25
CA THR A 85 19.93 -10.07 -3.78
C THR A 85 19.44 -10.35 -5.20
N GLU A 86 18.20 -9.98 -5.50
CA GLU A 86 17.60 -10.13 -6.83
C GLU A 86 18.02 -9.01 -7.82
N GLY A 87 18.78 -8.00 -7.37
CA GLY A 87 19.23 -6.89 -8.21
C GLY A 87 18.14 -5.88 -8.58
N LEU A 88 17.05 -5.83 -7.83
CA LEU A 88 15.93 -4.91 -8.05
C LEU A 88 16.06 -3.62 -7.23
N VAL A 89 16.80 -3.68 -6.14
CA VAL A 89 17.08 -2.58 -5.22
C VAL A 89 18.58 -2.56 -4.95
N GLU A 90 19.14 -1.40 -4.73
CA GLU A 90 20.52 -1.22 -4.32
C GLU A 90 20.63 -0.32 -3.10
N ARG A 91 21.66 -0.58 -2.28
CA ARG A 91 22.04 0.29 -1.19
C ARG A 91 23.10 1.28 -1.64
N ILE A 92 22.89 2.54 -1.29
CA ILE A 92 23.84 3.62 -1.55
C ILE A 92 24.27 4.28 -0.24
N ASN A 93 25.55 4.62 -0.15
CA ASN A 93 26.03 5.37 0.99
C ASN A 93 25.49 6.80 0.97
N VAL A 94 25.16 7.31 2.16
CA VAL A 94 24.90 8.75 2.33
C VAL A 94 26.26 9.45 2.39
N GLU A 95 26.42 10.48 1.56
CA GLU A 95 27.62 11.29 1.53
C GLU A 95 27.92 11.86 2.94
N GLY A 96 29.11 11.61 3.47
CA GLY A 96 29.54 12.07 4.79
C GLY A 96 29.20 11.17 5.98
N ASP A 97 28.44 10.09 5.81
CA ASP A 97 28.11 9.13 6.86
C ASP A 97 28.23 7.69 6.39
N ARG A 98 29.28 6.98 6.80
CA ARG A 98 29.51 5.57 6.46
C ARG A 98 28.49 4.60 7.08
N ARG A 99 27.70 5.03 8.06
CA ARG A 99 26.70 4.22 8.76
C ARG A 99 25.29 4.43 8.21
N ALA A 100 25.07 5.50 7.44
CA ALA A 100 23.77 5.80 6.87
C ALA A 100 23.68 5.25 5.44
N TRP A 101 22.67 4.41 5.23
CA TRP A 101 22.35 3.82 3.93
C TRP A 101 21.03 4.34 3.44
N ARG A 102 20.98 4.65 2.15
CA ARG A 102 19.73 4.79 1.42
C ARG A 102 19.55 3.58 0.53
N VAL A 103 18.30 3.28 0.25
CA VAL A 103 17.91 2.25 -0.72
C VAL A 103 17.16 2.90 -1.86
N ARG A 104 17.41 2.43 -3.08
CA ARG A 104 16.70 2.89 -4.28
C ARG A 104 16.51 1.74 -5.25
N LEU A 105 15.56 1.92 -6.17
CA LEU A 105 15.39 0.98 -7.27
C LEU A 105 16.60 1.03 -8.21
N THR A 106 17.04 -0.14 -8.67
CA THR A 106 17.93 -0.25 -9.82
C THR A 106 17.15 0.04 -11.11
N PRO A 107 17.82 0.29 -12.26
CA PRO A 107 17.13 0.39 -13.55
C PRO A 107 16.26 -0.83 -13.86
N ARG A 108 16.73 -2.04 -13.53
CA ARG A 108 15.98 -3.29 -13.67
C ARG A 108 14.78 -3.33 -12.72
N GLY A 109 14.95 -2.91 -11.47
CA GLY A 109 13.86 -2.81 -10.48
C GLY A 109 12.79 -1.81 -10.90
N ARG A 110 13.18 -0.67 -11.43
CA ARG A 110 12.25 0.34 -11.95
C ARG A 110 11.43 -0.19 -13.13
N LYS A 111 12.08 -0.89 -14.07
CA LYS A 111 11.38 -1.50 -15.20
C LYS A 111 10.35 -2.52 -14.73
N LEU A 112 10.75 -3.44 -13.88
CA LEU A 112 9.84 -4.46 -13.31
C LEU A 112 8.69 -3.81 -12.53
N PHE A 113 8.98 -2.80 -11.72
CA PHE A 113 7.95 -2.09 -10.97
C PHE A 113 6.91 -1.44 -11.91
N HIS A 114 7.35 -0.80 -13.00
CA HIS A 114 6.41 -0.20 -13.95
C HIS A 114 5.51 -1.24 -14.61
N GLU A 115 6.04 -2.42 -14.94
CA GLU A 115 5.24 -3.53 -15.48
C GLU A 115 4.19 -4.00 -14.46
N MET A 116 4.59 -4.19 -13.21
CA MET A 116 3.67 -4.56 -12.13
C MET A 116 2.63 -3.48 -11.84
N ALA A 117 3.04 -2.21 -11.82
CA ALA A 117 2.15 -1.09 -11.54
C ALA A 117 1.07 -0.94 -12.61
N GLN A 118 1.40 -1.16 -13.87
CA GLN A 118 0.43 -1.14 -14.96
C GLN A 118 -0.62 -2.26 -14.81
N GLN A 119 -0.19 -3.48 -14.51
CA GLN A 119 -1.11 -4.58 -14.25
C GLN A 119 -1.95 -4.34 -12.98
N HIS A 120 -1.33 -3.81 -11.94
CA HIS A 120 -2.01 -3.46 -10.70
C HIS A 120 -3.14 -2.43 -10.94
N GLU A 121 -2.90 -1.42 -11.77
CA GLU A 121 -3.94 -0.46 -12.16
C GLU A 121 -5.14 -1.15 -12.79
N ASP A 122 -4.90 -2.07 -13.73
CA ASP A 122 -5.96 -2.85 -14.36
C ASP A 122 -6.77 -3.69 -13.35
N TRP A 123 -6.10 -4.33 -12.39
CA TRP A 123 -6.80 -5.09 -11.34
C TRP A 123 -7.66 -4.21 -10.45
N ILE A 124 -7.19 -3.01 -10.13
CA ILE A 124 -7.97 -2.06 -9.33
C ILE A 124 -9.17 -1.52 -10.12
N VAL A 125 -9.00 -1.21 -11.40
CA VAL A 125 -10.10 -0.82 -12.28
C VAL A 125 -11.18 -1.92 -12.31
N GLU A 126 -10.77 -3.18 -12.46
CA GLU A 126 -11.71 -4.31 -12.44
C GLU A 126 -12.40 -4.49 -11.09
N ALA A 127 -11.69 -4.28 -9.98
CA ALA A 127 -12.29 -4.35 -8.64
C ALA A 127 -13.44 -3.34 -8.43
N PHE A 128 -13.40 -2.21 -9.11
CA PHE A 128 -14.42 -1.17 -9.07
C PHE A 128 -15.37 -1.17 -10.27
N ALA A 129 -15.28 -2.14 -11.17
CA ALA A 129 -16.09 -2.19 -12.40
C ALA A 129 -17.59 -2.29 -12.18
N GLY A 130 -18.04 -2.66 -10.98
CA GLY A 130 -19.45 -2.64 -10.57
C GLY A 130 -20.03 -1.25 -10.34
N LEU A 131 -19.19 -0.20 -10.32
CA LEU A 131 -19.59 1.18 -10.11
C LEU A 131 -19.48 2.00 -11.39
N SER A 132 -20.41 2.94 -11.59
CA SER A 132 -20.29 3.97 -12.63
C SER A 132 -19.20 4.98 -12.25
N GLY A 133 -18.72 5.75 -13.24
CA GLY A 133 -17.73 6.80 -12.99
C GLY A 133 -18.21 7.86 -11.97
N LYS A 134 -19.52 8.19 -11.97
CA LYS A 134 -20.11 9.09 -10.96
C LYS A 134 -20.08 8.49 -9.57
N GLU A 135 -20.40 7.21 -9.44
CA GLU A 135 -20.37 6.48 -8.16
C GLU A 135 -18.96 6.36 -7.60
N ILE A 136 -17.97 6.09 -8.46
CA ILE A 136 -16.55 6.11 -8.07
C ILE A 136 -16.14 7.48 -7.54
N SER A 137 -16.47 8.56 -8.26
CA SER A 137 -16.16 9.93 -7.83
C SER A 137 -16.86 10.29 -6.52
N GLN A 138 -18.11 9.89 -6.34
CA GLN A 138 -18.87 10.13 -5.13
C GLN A 138 -18.27 9.38 -3.93
N LEU A 139 -17.96 8.10 -4.10
CA LEU A 139 -17.32 7.27 -3.06
C LEU A 139 -15.96 7.83 -2.67
N HIS A 140 -15.13 8.21 -3.64
CA HIS A 140 -13.83 8.83 -3.41
C HIS A 140 -13.95 10.12 -2.58
N LYS A 141 -14.92 10.98 -2.92
CA LYS A 141 -15.19 12.22 -2.17
C LYS A 141 -15.63 11.93 -0.73
N LEU A 142 -16.53 10.97 -0.52
CA LEU A 142 -17.03 10.61 0.81
C LEU A 142 -15.94 10.00 1.68
N LEU A 143 -15.14 9.09 1.13
CA LEU A 143 -13.98 8.51 1.81
C LEU A 143 -12.90 9.57 2.12
N GLY A 144 -12.77 10.58 1.26
CA GLY A 144 -11.91 11.74 1.52
C GLY A 144 -12.28 12.49 2.80
N LYS A 145 -13.59 12.71 3.03
CA LYS A 145 -14.08 13.33 4.27
C LYS A 145 -13.78 12.48 5.52
N VAL A 146 -13.97 11.17 5.42
CA VAL A 146 -13.64 10.25 6.52
C VAL A 146 -12.15 10.29 6.83
N LYS A 147 -11.31 10.25 5.81
CA LYS A 147 -9.85 10.33 5.96
C LYS A 147 -9.41 11.61 6.65
N GLU A 148 -9.91 12.75 6.20
CA GLU A 148 -9.57 14.07 6.77
C GLU A 148 -9.98 14.17 8.24
N HIS A 149 -11.20 13.77 8.56
CA HIS A 149 -11.70 13.78 9.94
C HIS A 149 -10.86 12.88 10.86
N SER A 150 -10.58 11.65 10.45
CA SER A 150 -9.77 10.70 11.22
C SER A 150 -8.32 11.19 11.41
N HIS A 151 -7.74 11.81 10.39
CA HIS A 151 -6.40 12.39 10.49
C HIS A 151 -6.35 13.53 11.52
N ASN A 152 -7.34 14.42 11.49
CA ASN A 152 -7.41 15.55 12.43
C ASN A 152 -7.61 15.07 13.88
N GLN A 153 -8.38 14.01 14.10
CA GLN A 153 -8.51 13.40 15.45
C GLN A 153 -7.18 12.88 15.98
N LEU A 154 -6.42 12.15 15.15
CA LEU A 154 -5.11 11.61 15.56
C LEU A 154 -4.10 12.71 15.88
N MET A 155 -4.12 13.81 15.14
CA MET A 155 -3.21 14.94 15.39
C MET A 155 -3.57 15.67 16.70
N ALA A 156 -4.84 15.81 17.01
CA ALA A 156 -5.31 16.46 18.25
C ALA A 156 -4.96 15.66 19.53
N GLU A 157 -4.80 14.35 19.44
CA GLU A 157 -4.41 13.50 20.57
C GLU A 157 -2.89 13.51 20.84
N THR A 158 -2.10 14.12 19.95
CA THR A 158 -0.62 14.16 20.03
C THR A 158 -0.10 15.48 20.62
N GLU A 159 -0.97 16.47 20.85
CA GLU A 159 -0.69 17.73 21.54
C GLU A 159 -1.05 17.65 23.03
#